data_53b7f79eb069f7bd51ea9655b1a7e4a5
#
_entry.id   53b7f79eb069f7bd51ea9655b1a7e4a5
#
_cell.length_a   1.000
_cell.length_b   1.000
_cell.length_c   1.000
_cell.angle_alpha   90.00
_cell.angle_beta   90.00
_cell.angle_gamma   90.00
#
_symmetry.space_group_name_H-M   'P 1'
#
loop_
_entity.id
_entity.type
_entity.pdbx_description
1 polymer ?
#
loop_
_entity_poly.entity_id
_entity_poly.type
_entity_poly.pdbx_seq_one_letter_code
_entity_poly.pdbx_strand_id
1 'polypeptide(L)'
;MWRKKLKFLSIISHELKTPLSLIMGPVSVLKEKTDSEQIRHTLDTVYTNAVKLNNMIHRILELNRLEDAGDNLIIMSAFDAVSLCESVFDGFRQANPDKKFIFIAAEKSLVIETDIVKFESIITNWPSRSSYFGIVDLAGLPKDRYYLYRSVWNRKDHTLHLLPHWNWKGHEGEKIPVFCYTDYPVAELFVNGVSQGKRSKDLRVEGEWKKGKPATPEEAEARAHRYRLMWNDVVYTPGELKVVAYDANGNKADEKTVLTAGEAAALKLSADRTRLKADGDDLCFVTVSLVDKDGNEIPTADDNLTFEVTGTGLFRAACNGDATSLQPFTKPEMRLFSGKLVVVVQASDSPGTIILNVKDAAKGLSGSLAISVI
;
A
#
# COMPACT_ATOMS: atom_id res chain seq x y z
N MET A 1 -28.59 -13.25 -14.14
CA MET A 1 -28.63 -11.90 -13.50
C MET A 1 -27.34 -11.10 -13.73
N TRP A 2 -26.15 -11.68 -13.68
CA TRP A 2 -24.83 -11.09 -13.88
C TRP A 2 -24.62 -10.49 -15.28
N ARG A 3 -24.98 -11.17 -16.37
CA ARG A 3 -24.87 -10.64 -17.74
C ARG A 3 -25.62 -9.31 -17.96
N LYS A 4 -26.69 -9.04 -17.22
CA LYS A 4 -27.42 -7.77 -17.26
C LYS A 4 -26.64 -6.65 -16.57
N LYS A 5 -25.88 -6.95 -15.52
CA LYS A 5 -25.06 -5.98 -14.77
C LYS A 5 -23.84 -5.51 -15.56
N LEU A 6 -23.18 -6.43 -16.28
CA LEU A 6 -22.08 -6.15 -17.19
C LEU A 6 -22.51 -5.27 -18.38
N LYS A 7 -23.64 -5.64 -19.00
CA LYS A 7 -24.17 -4.86 -20.10
C LYS A 7 -24.57 -3.45 -19.64
N PHE A 8 -25.07 -3.31 -18.40
CA PHE A 8 -25.41 -2.03 -17.79
C PHE A 8 -24.17 -1.16 -17.53
N LEU A 9 -23.07 -1.73 -17.00
CA LEU A 9 -21.84 -1.01 -16.73
C LEU A 9 -21.09 -0.64 -18.02
N SER A 10 -21.11 -1.52 -19.04
CA SER A 10 -20.58 -1.21 -20.36
C SER A 10 -21.36 -0.08 -21.05
N ILE A 11 -22.69 -0.08 -20.92
CA ILE A 11 -23.55 0.99 -21.42
C ILE A 11 -23.26 2.29 -20.66
N ILE A 12 -23.25 2.28 -19.33
CA ILE A 12 -22.95 3.48 -18.52
C ILE A 12 -21.56 4.07 -18.91
N SER A 13 -20.58 3.22 -19.14
CA SER A 13 -19.24 3.72 -19.51
C SER A 13 -19.21 4.35 -20.88
N HIS A 14 -19.96 3.79 -21.83
CA HIS A 14 -20.12 4.40 -23.14
C HIS A 14 -20.92 5.73 -23.04
N GLU A 15 -21.99 5.73 -22.24
CA GLU A 15 -22.82 6.90 -21.95
C GLU A 15 -22.07 8.01 -21.18
N LEU A 16 -21.06 7.66 -20.36
CA LEU A 16 -20.21 8.62 -19.66
C LEU A 16 -19.02 9.10 -20.51
N LYS A 17 -18.44 8.25 -21.36
CA LYS A 17 -17.37 8.66 -22.28
C LYS A 17 -17.81 9.74 -23.25
N THR A 18 -19.02 9.62 -23.78
CA THR A 18 -19.55 10.55 -24.78
C THR A 18 -19.66 11.99 -24.24
N PRO A 19 -20.35 12.28 -23.11
CA PRO A 19 -20.41 13.65 -22.56
C PRO A 19 -19.03 14.14 -22.12
N LEU A 20 -18.17 13.25 -21.63
CA LEU A 20 -16.82 13.63 -21.22
C LEU A 20 -15.95 14.07 -22.42
N SER A 21 -16.03 13.37 -23.54
CA SER A 21 -15.38 13.77 -24.79
C SER A 21 -15.93 15.09 -25.33
N LEU A 22 -17.25 15.33 -25.16
CA LEU A 22 -17.91 16.58 -25.51
C LEU A 22 -17.50 17.76 -24.62
N ILE A 23 -17.02 17.48 -23.39
CA ILE A 23 -16.44 18.50 -22.50
C ILE A 23 -14.96 18.72 -22.85
N MET A 24 -14.20 17.68 -23.03
CA MET A 24 -12.75 17.75 -23.26
C MET A 24 -12.41 18.46 -24.58
N GLY A 25 -13.11 18.17 -25.67
CA GLY A 25 -12.88 18.80 -26.96
C GLY A 25 -13.01 20.34 -26.96
N PRO A 26 -14.17 20.89 -26.56
CA PRO A 26 -14.34 22.34 -26.47
C PRO A 26 -13.40 23.02 -25.48
N VAL A 27 -13.11 22.38 -24.34
CA VAL A 27 -12.18 22.91 -23.33
C VAL A 27 -10.77 23.01 -23.89
N SER A 28 -10.30 22.01 -24.65
CA SER A 28 -8.99 22.02 -25.31
C SER A 28 -8.91 23.18 -26.33
N VAL A 29 -9.94 23.34 -27.16
CA VAL A 29 -9.99 24.43 -28.17
C VAL A 29 -10.03 25.81 -27.52
N LEU A 30 -10.79 25.98 -26.43
CA LEU A 30 -10.86 27.26 -25.70
C LEU A 30 -9.54 27.58 -25.01
N LYS A 31 -8.85 26.59 -24.48
CA LYS A 31 -7.52 26.72 -23.87
C LYS A 31 -6.49 27.26 -24.87
N GLU A 32 -6.51 26.76 -26.11
CA GLU A 32 -5.61 27.21 -27.17
C GLU A 32 -5.93 28.64 -27.68
N LYS A 33 -7.20 29.05 -27.61
CA LYS A 33 -7.67 30.32 -28.15
C LYS A 33 -7.76 31.47 -27.15
N THR A 34 -7.56 31.21 -25.85
CA THR A 34 -7.66 32.25 -24.82
C THR A 34 -6.32 32.94 -24.58
N ASP A 35 -6.34 34.27 -24.59
CA ASP A 35 -5.20 35.12 -24.21
C ASP A 35 -5.12 35.38 -22.71
N SER A 36 -6.17 35.04 -21.95
CA SER A 36 -6.25 35.23 -20.50
C SER A 36 -5.62 34.04 -19.77
N GLU A 37 -4.55 34.28 -19.03
CA GLU A 37 -3.83 33.28 -18.24
C GLU A 37 -4.71 32.65 -17.14
N GLN A 38 -5.61 33.47 -16.56
CA GLN A 38 -6.54 33.02 -15.51
C GLN A 38 -7.63 32.10 -16.09
N ILE A 39 -8.11 32.36 -17.29
CA ILE A 39 -9.06 31.50 -18.00
C ILE A 39 -8.36 30.22 -18.43
N ARG A 40 -7.12 30.29 -18.92
CA ARG A 40 -6.33 29.13 -19.31
C ARG A 40 -6.10 28.19 -18.13
N HIS A 41 -5.73 28.71 -16.96
CA HIS A 41 -5.58 27.93 -15.74
C HIS A 41 -6.89 27.23 -15.30
N THR A 42 -8.02 27.92 -15.44
CA THR A 42 -9.34 27.34 -15.13
C THR A 42 -9.69 26.22 -16.10
N LEU A 43 -9.44 26.42 -17.40
CA LEU A 43 -9.66 25.40 -18.43
C LEU A 43 -8.73 24.18 -18.25
N ASP A 44 -7.49 24.40 -17.83
CA ASP A 44 -6.55 23.32 -17.45
C ASP A 44 -7.07 22.48 -16.29
N THR A 45 -7.64 23.13 -15.30
CA THR A 45 -8.24 22.44 -14.14
C THR A 45 -9.44 21.59 -14.59
N VAL A 46 -10.32 22.14 -15.45
CA VAL A 46 -11.48 21.40 -15.97
C VAL A 46 -11.04 20.21 -16.83
N TYR A 47 -10.08 20.42 -17.73
CA TYR A 47 -9.54 19.38 -18.61
C TYR A 47 -8.90 18.25 -17.78
N THR A 48 -8.05 18.60 -16.81
CA THR A 48 -7.39 17.64 -15.92
C THR A 48 -8.39 16.80 -15.13
N ASN A 49 -9.45 17.40 -14.62
CA ASN A 49 -10.49 16.68 -13.90
C ASN A 49 -11.33 15.79 -14.82
N ALA A 50 -11.59 16.21 -16.06
CA ALA A 50 -12.25 15.39 -17.06
C ALA A 50 -11.41 14.15 -17.43
N VAL A 51 -10.10 14.30 -17.59
CA VAL A 51 -9.16 13.18 -17.82
C VAL A 51 -9.15 12.24 -16.62
N LYS A 52 -9.09 12.76 -15.39
CA LYS A 52 -9.16 11.94 -14.16
C LYS A 52 -10.45 11.12 -14.09
N LEU A 53 -11.58 11.74 -14.42
CA LEU A 53 -12.88 11.06 -14.43
C LEU A 53 -12.93 9.95 -15.49
N ASN A 54 -12.41 10.22 -16.69
CA ASN A 54 -12.31 9.21 -17.75
C ASN A 54 -11.48 8.00 -17.31
N ASN A 55 -10.34 8.25 -16.65
CA ASN A 55 -9.47 7.18 -16.13
C ASN A 55 -10.14 6.39 -15.00
N MET A 56 -10.94 7.05 -14.13
CA MET A 56 -11.73 6.35 -13.12
C MET A 56 -12.79 5.43 -13.74
N ILE A 57 -13.48 5.89 -14.78
CA ILE A 57 -14.46 5.09 -15.53
C ILE A 57 -13.80 3.85 -16.11
N HIS A 58 -12.61 4.01 -16.74
CA HIS A 58 -11.83 2.87 -17.25
C HIS A 58 -11.46 1.88 -16.15
N ARG A 59 -10.96 2.35 -15.01
CA ARG A 59 -10.60 1.49 -13.85
C ARG A 59 -11.81 0.74 -13.29
N ILE A 60 -12.98 1.37 -13.20
CA ILE A 60 -14.22 0.71 -12.75
C ILE A 60 -14.61 -0.40 -13.72
N LEU A 61 -14.45 -0.18 -15.03
CA LEU A 61 -14.72 -1.21 -16.05
C LEU A 61 -13.74 -2.38 -15.97
N GLU A 62 -12.46 -2.11 -15.75
CA GLU A 62 -11.45 -3.16 -15.56
C GLU A 62 -11.71 -3.99 -14.31
N LEU A 63 -12.01 -3.34 -13.18
CA LEU A 63 -12.36 -4.05 -11.94
C LEU A 63 -13.57 -4.96 -12.11
N ASN A 64 -14.61 -4.51 -12.81
CA ASN A 64 -15.77 -5.35 -13.09
C ASN A 64 -15.49 -6.47 -14.09
N ARG A 65 -14.57 -6.28 -15.04
CA ARG A 65 -14.12 -7.34 -15.96
C ARG A 65 -13.28 -8.40 -15.25
N LEU A 66 -12.46 -7.99 -14.27
CA LEU A 66 -11.64 -8.90 -13.46
C LEU A 66 -12.49 -9.74 -12.49
N GLU A 67 -13.61 -9.19 -11.97
CA GLU A 67 -14.54 -9.92 -11.10
C GLU A 67 -15.36 -10.99 -11.86
N ASP A 68 -15.57 -10.83 -13.15
CA ASP A 68 -16.43 -11.71 -13.95
C ASP A 68 -15.68 -12.77 -14.77
N ALA A 69 -14.43 -12.53 -15.07
CA ALA A 69 -13.58 -13.50 -15.75
C ALA A 69 -12.80 -14.27 -14.67
N GLY A 70 -13.27 -15.46 -14.33
CA GLY A 70 -12.42 -16.43 -13.66
C GLY A 70 -11.08 -16.50 -14.39
N ASP A 71 -10.06 -16.19 -13.70
CA ASP A 71 -8.60 -16.29 -13.88
C ASP A 71 -7.92 -16.11 -15.26
N ASN A 72 -8.57 -15.99 -16.43
CA ASN A 72 -7.83 -16.09 -17.69
C ASN A 72 -8.40 -15.37 -18.94
N LEU A 73 -8.97 -14.19 -18.87
CA LEU A 73 -9.25 -13.45 -20.11
C LEU A 73 -8.18 -12.39 -20.38
N ILE A 74 -7.06 -12.84 -20.95
CA ILE A 74 -6.11 -12.00 -21.67
C ILE A 74 -6.67 -11.87 -23.10
N ILE A 75 -7.04 -10.64 -23.50
CA ILE A 75 -7.50 -10.35 -24.86
C ILE A 75 -6.25 -10.03 -25.69
N MET A 76 -5.73 -11.03 -26.37
CA MET A 76 -4.57 -10.88 -27.24
C MET A 76 -4.91 -9.99 -28.44
N SER A 77 -4.11 -8.97 -28.67
CA SER A 77 -4.18 -8.11 -29.86
C SER A 77 -2.77 -7.72 -30.30
N ALA A 78 -2.57 -7.61 -31.60
CA ALA A 78 -1.31 -7.12 -32.15
C ALA A 78 -1.35 -5.59 -32.21
N PHE A 79 -0.33 -4.93 -31.65
CA PHE A 79 -0.18 -3.47 -31.69
C PHE A 79 1.28 -3.07 -31.64
N ASP A 80 1.56 -1.83 -32.06
CA ASP A 80 2.91 -1.29 -31.97
C ASP A 80 3.16 -0.72 -30.56
N ALA A 81 4.00 -1.42 -29.79
CA ALA A 81 4.34 -1.06 -28.43
C ALA A 81 5.09 0.28 -28.33
N VAL A 82 5.89 0.64 -29.36
CA VAL A 82 6.63 1.92 -29.38
C VAL A 82 5.66 3.08 -29.47
N SER A 83 4.72 3.02 -30.43
CA SER A 83 3.70 4.06 -30.61
C SER A 83 2.78 4.20 -29.39
N LEU A 84 2.42 3.09 -28.74
CA LEU A 84 1.64 3.12 -27.52
C LEU A 84 2.42 3.76 -26.35
N CYS A 85 3.68 3.40 -26.16
CA CYS A 85 4.54 4.00 -25.16
C CYS A 85 4.71 5.51 -25.39
N GLU A 86 4.95 5.94 -26.63
CA GLU A 86 5.06 7.37 -26.97
C GLU A 86 3.80 8.14 -26.59
N SER A 87 2.64 7.62 -26.92
CA SER A 87 1.34 8.23 -26.57
C SER A 87 1.15 8.38 -25.06
N VAL A 88 1.53 7.36 -24.30
CA VAL A 88 1.47 7.38 -22.83
C VAL A 88 2.45 8.44 -22.27
N PHE A 89 3.70 8.46 -22.77
CA PHE A 89 4.70 9.45 -22.34
C PHE A 89 4.32 10.88 -22.71
N ASP A 90 3.66 11.11 -23.83
CA ASP A 90 3.14 12.42 -24.21
C ASP A 90 2.05 12.89 -23.23
N GLY A 91 1.19 12.00 -22.77
CA GLY A 91 0.26 12.28 -21.68
C GLY A 91 0.96 12.72 -20.40
N PHE A 92 2.07 12.06 -20.03
CA PHE A 92 2.85 12.45 -18.83
C PHE A 92 3.56 13.81 -19.01
N ARG A 93 4.11 14.10 -20.20
CA ARG A 93 4.72 15.40 -20.52
C ARG A 93 3.71 16.54 -20.40
N GLN A 94 2.51 16.35 -20.94
CA GLN A 94 1.43 17.34 -20.85
C GLN A 94 0.96 17.56 -19.40
N ALA A 95 0.87 16.49 -18.62
CA ALA A 95 0.44 16.56 -17.21
C ALA A 95 1.50 17.17 -16.26
N ASN A 96 2.77 17.19 -16.67
CA ASN A 96 3.89 17.65 -15.84
C ASN A 96 4.88 18.50 -16.67
N PRO A 97 4.51 19.72 -17.08
CA PRO A 97 5.32 20.54 -17.99
C PRO A 97 6.69 20.92 -17.42
N ASP A 98 6.83 20.95 -16.08
CA ASP A 98 8.08 21.28 -15.39
C ASP A 98 9.07 20.10 -15.32
N LYS A 99 8.67 18.90 -15.76
CA LYS A 99 9.49 17.69 -15.72
C LYS A 99 9.93 17.29 -17.12
N LYS A 100 11.20 16.92 -17.26
CA LYS A 100 11.74 16.39 -18.51
C LYS A 100 11.55 14.89 -18.56
N PHE A 101 10.62 14.42 -19.39
CA PHE A 101 10.44 13.00 -19.71
C PHE A 101 11.15 12.68 -21.01
N ILE A 102 12.06 11.71 -21.00
CA ILE A 102 12.78 11.23 -22.18
C ILE A 102 12.34 9.78 -22.41
N PHE A 103 11.77 9.51 -23.57
CA PHE A 103 11.50 8.17 -24.06
C PHE A 103 12.52 7.84 -25.16
N ILE A 104 13.23 6.73 -25.01
CA ILE A 104 14.21 6.26 -25.98
C ILE A 104 13.82 4.83 -26.36
N ALA A 105 13.41 4.63 -27.60
CA ALA A 105 13.18 3.32 -28.16
C ALA A 105 14.40 2.88 -28.98
N ALA A 106 14.82 1.63 -28.84
CA ALA A 106 15.89 1.04 -29.63
C ALA A 106 15.44 0.84 -31.10
N GLU A 107 14.16 0.61 -31.31
CA GLU A 107 13.54 0.41 -32.60
C GLU A 107 12.46 1.47 -32.85
N LYS A 108 12.19 1.78 -34.12
CA LYS A 108 11.14 2.75 -34.49
C LYS A 108 9.73 2.19 -34.37
N SER A 109 9.58 0.88 -34.45
CA SER A 109 8.32 0.15 -34.31
C SER A 109 8.60 -1.24 -33.79
N LEU A 110 7.79 -1.69 -32.84
CA LEU A 110 7.85 -3.04 -32.27
C LEU A 110 6.43 -3.57 -32.13
N VAL A 111 6.03 -4.41 -33.09
CA VAL A 111 4.72 -5.06 -33.00
C VAL A 111 4.79 -6.22 -32.04
N ILE A 112 3.96 -6.18 -31.00
CA ILE A 112 3.80 -7.27 -30.02
C ILE A 112 2.35 -7.74 -30.00
N GLU A 113 2.13 -8.98 -29.63
CA GLU A 113 0.81 -9.57 -29.44
C GLU A 113 0.58 -9.82 -27.95
N THR A 114 -0.24 -9.00 -27.32
CA THR A 114 -0.60 -9.12 -25.92
C THR A 114 -1.90 -8.34 -25.65
N ASP A 115 -2.35 -8.32 -24.39
CA ASP A 115 -3.48 -7.49 -23.96
C ASP A 115 -3.04 -6.03 -23.87
N ILE A 116 -3.52 -5.20 -24.81
CA ILE A 116 -3.15 -3.79 -24.90
C ILE A 116 -3.49 -3.00 -23.62
N VAL A 117 -4.62 -3.31 -22.98
CA VAL A 117 -5.07 -2.62 -21.76
C VAL A 117 -4.17 -2.97 -20.57
N LYS A 118 -3.79 -4.23 -20.43
CA LYS A 118 -2.85 -4.66 -19.38
C LYS A 118 -1.45 -4.13 -19.62
N PHE A 119 -1.01 -4.10 -20.89
CA PHE A 119 0.27 -3.53 -21.26
C PHE A 119 0.32 -2.02 -21.00
N GLU A 120 -0.72 -1.27 -21.39
CA GLU A 120 -0.86 0.15 -21.07
C GLU A 120 -0.88 0.40 -19.55
N SER A 121 -1.57 -0.44 -18.78
CA SER A 121 -1.59 -0.37 -17.33
C SER A 121 -0.21 -0.58 -16.71
N ILE A 122 0.64 -1.44 -17.27
CA ILE A 122 2.03 -1.61 -16.83
C ILE A 122 2.82 -0.32 -17.04
N ILE A 123 2.66 0.33 -18.19
CA ILE A 123 3.40 1.56 -18.52
C ILE A 123 2.89 2.75 -17.72
N THR A 124 1.57 2.89 -17.56
CA THR A 124 0.94 4.03 -16.86
C THR A 124 1.09 3.96 -15.34
N ASN A 125 1.33 2.77 -14.79
CA ASN A 125 1.64 2.62 -13.37
C ASN A 125 3.12 2.88 -13.03
N TRP A 126 3.94 3.25 -14.01
CA TRP A 126 5.28 3.74 -13.73
C TRP A 126 5.22 5.09 -12.99
N PRO A 127 5.99 5.33 -11.92
CA PRO A 127 7.14 4.54 -11.47
C PRO A 127 6.82 3.42 -10.47
N SER A 128 5.56 3.02 -10.29
CA SER A 128 5.21 1.98 -9.31
C SER A 128 5.94 0.66 -9.61
N ARG A 129 6.77 0.22 -8.68
CA ARG A 129 7.53 -1.04 -8.78
C ARG A 129 6.72 -2.26 -8.38
N SER A 130 5.53 -2.06 -7.82
CA SER A 130 4.62 -3.14 -7.46
C SER A 130 3.16 -2.68 -7.43
N SER A 131 2.25 -3.65 -7.42
CA SER A 131 0.84 -3.37 -7.23
C SER A 131 0.55 -2.89 -5.81
N TYR A 132 -0.20 -1.78 -5.66
CA TYR A 132 -0.69 -1.32 -4.36
C TYR A 132 -1.67 -2.30 -3.71
N PHE A 133 -2.25 -3.23 -4.47
CA PHE A 133 -3.22 -4.22 -3.98
C PHE A 133 -2.57 -5.41 -3.27
N GLY A 134 -1.25 -5.60 -3.40
CA GLY A 134 -0.54 -6.66 -2.70
C GLY A 134 -0.74 -6.58 -1.19
N ILE A 135 -0.82 -7.74 -0.53
CA ILE A 135 -0.95 -7.85 0.93
C ILE A 135 0.39 -7.73 1.66
N VAL A 136 1.48 -7.81 0.90
CA VAL A 136 2.86 -7.60 1.33
C VAL A 136 3.42 -6.46 0.50
N ASP A 137 4.28 -5.64 1.06
CA ASP A 137 4.94 -4.55 0.36
C ASP A 137 6.23 -5.00 -0.37
N LEU A 138 6.94 -4.06 -1.00
CA LEU A 138 8.19 -4.35 -1.72
C LEU A 138 9.33 -4.84 -0.82
N ALA A 139 9.33 -4.44 0.44
CA ALA A 139 10.32 -4.86 1.42
C ALA A 139 10.00 -6.23 2.03
N GLY A 140 8.89 -6.87 1.62
CA GLY A 140 8.43 -8.13 2.19
C GLY A 140 7.65 -7.96 3.50
N LEU A 141 7.34 -6.73 3.91
CA LEU A 141 6.63 -6.46 5.14
C LEU A 141 5.11 -6.59 4.94
N PRO A 142 4.38 -7.22 5.89
CA PRO A 142 2.94 -7.38 5.80
C PRO A 142 2.22 -6.04 5.94
N LYS A 143 1.28 -5.76 5.02
CA LYS A 143 0.35 -4.62 5.11
C LYS A 143 -0.84 -4.99 5.99
N ASP A 144 -1.66 -4.00 6.38
CA ASP A 144 -2.86 -4.27 7.20
C ASP A 144 -3.78 -5.34 6.60
N ARG A 145 -3.96 -5.35 5.27
CA ARG A 145 -4.76 -6.38 4.58
C ARG A 145 -4.24 -7.81 4.74
N TYR A 146 -2.95 -8.01 4.97
CA TYR A 146 -2.40 -9.32 5.29
C TYR A 146 -3.07 -9.91 6.54
N TYR A 147 -3.24 -9.08 7.58
CA TYR A 147 -3.86 -9.50 8.83
C TYR A 147 -5.37 -9.73 8.69
N LEU A 148 -6.06 -9.02 7.78
CA LEU A 148 -7.45 -9.32 7.43
C LEU A 148 -7.56 -10.73 6.85
N TYR A 149 -6.75 -11.07 5.85
CA TYR A 149 -6.76 -12.43 5.27
C TYR A 149 -6.31 -13.47 6.29
N ARG A 150 -5.26 -13.18 7.07
CA ARG A 150 -4.78 -14.07 8.12
C ARG A 150 -5.89 -14.37 9.15
N SER A 151 -6.68 -13.39 9.56
CA SER A 151 -7.79 -13.58 10.50
C SER A 151 -8.92 -14.47 9.99
N VAL A 152 -9.02 -14.66 8.66
CA VAL A 152 -10.06 -15.50 8.05
C VAL A 152 -9.51 -16.87 7.64
N TRP A 153 -8.28 -16.94 7.13
CA TRP A 153 -7.73 -18.15 6.52
C TRP A 153 -6.81 -18.95 7.44
N ASN A 154 -6.12 -18.30 8.39
CA ASN A 154 -5.25 -19.01 9.32
C ASN A 154 -6.11 -19.72 10.38
N ARG A 155 -5.91 -21.04 10.51
CA ARG A 155 -6.58 -21.91 11.49
C ARG A 155 -5.64 -22.40 12.58
N LYS A 156 -4.36 -22.05 12.50
CA LYS A 156 -3.33 -22.51 13.45
C LYS A 156 -3.15 -21.52 14.59
N ASP A 157 -3.11 -20.23 14.27
CA ASP A 157 -2.83 -19.18 15.24
C ASP A 157 -3.90 -18.11 15.16
N HIS A 158 -4.24 -17.54 16.31
CA HIS A 158 -5.13 -16.40 16.39
C HIS A 158 -4.51 -15.15 15.76
N THR A 159 -5.38 -14.25 15.34
CA THR A 159 -5.02 -12.95 14.79
C THR A 159 -5.75 -11.87 15.57
N LEU A 160 -4.99 -10.90 16.07
CA LEU A 160 -5.52 -9.67 16.63
C LEU A 160 -4.65 -8.51 16.12
N HIS A 161 -5.16 -7.78 15.14
CA HIS A 161 -4.46 -6.66 14.50
C HIS A 161 -5.30 -5.39 14.59
N LEU A 162 -4.72 -4.36 15.19
CA LEU A 162 -5.34 -3.06 15.45
C LEU A 162 -4.75 -2.03 14.48
N LEU A 163 -5.61 -1.27 13.82
CA LEU A 163 -5.23 -0.20 12.88
C LEU A 163 -6.21 0.97 12.96
N PRO A 164 -5.76 2.18 12.56
CA PRO A 164 -4.45 2.55 12.06
C PRO A 164 -3.41 2.68 13.17
N HIS A 165 -2.18 3.11 12.82
CA HIS A 165 -1.23 3.59 13.83
C HIS A 165 -1.84 4.75 14.63
N TRP A 166 -1.30 5.05 15.82
CA TRP A 166 -1.85 6.09 16.70
C TRP A 166 -0.93 7.31 16.82
N ASN A 167 -0.33 7.73 15.67
CA ASN A 167 0.52 8.91 15.54
C ASN A 167 -0.09 9.89 14.53
N TRP A 168 -1.01 10.74 15.00
CA TRP A 168 -1.76 11.71 14.19
C TRP A 168 -1.55 13.14 14.73
N LYS A 169 -0.28 13.52 14.92
CA LYS A 169 0.10 14.84 15.42
C LYS A 169 -0.55 15.95 14.59
N GLY A 170 -1.25 16.88 15.24
CA GLY A 170 -1.99 17.97 14.61
C GLY A 170 -3.46 17.64 14.28
N HIS A 171 -3.92 16.42 14.58
CA HIS A 171 -5.31 15.97 14.41
C HIS A 171 -5.99 15.66 15.75
N GLU A 172 -5.48 16.22 16.84
CA GLU A 172 -6.03 16.01 18.20
C GLU A 172 -7.48 16.52 18.24
N GLY A 173 -8.38 15.67 18.72
CA GLY A 173 -9.82 15.96 18.76
C GLY A 173 -10.59 15.59 17.50
N GLU A 174 -9.91 15.24 16.42
CA GLU A 174 -10.57 14.74 15.20
C GLU A 174 -11.01 13.28 15.33
N LYS A 175 -12.01 12.89 14.55
CA LYS A 175 -12.49 11.51 14.49
C LYS A 175 -11.62 10.68 13.55
N ILE A 176 -10.98 9.66 14.08
CA ILE A 176 -10.16 8.69 13.34
C ILE A 176 -10.87 7.32 13.38
N PRO A 177 -11.29 6.77 12.24
CA PRO A 177 -11.84 5.42 12.20
C PRO A 177 -10.81 4.37 12.64
N VAL A 178 -11.19 3.51 13.56
CA VAL A 178 -10.35 2.42 14.07
C VAL A 178 -10.94 1.08 13.63
N PHE A 179 -10.07 0.18 13.18
CA PHE A 179 -10.45 -1.16 12.75
C PHE A 179 -9.66 -2.22 13.55
N CYS A 180 -10.30 -3.36 13.74
CA CYS A 180 -9.64 -4.54 14.30
C CYS A 180 -9.89 -5.73 13.37
N TYR A 181 -8.80 -6.32 12.86
CA TYR A 181 -8.83 -7.57 12.09
C TYR A 181 -8.51 -8.71 13.05
N THR A 182 -9.48 -9.57 13.28
CA THR A 182 -9.35 -10.64 14.27
C THR A 182 -10.21 -11.85 13.88
N ASP A 183 -9.87 -13.03 14.33
CA ASP A 183 -10.70 -14.22 14.26
C ASP A 183 -11.57 -14.39 15.54
N TYR A 184 -11.33 -13.60 16.58
CA TYR A 184 -12.17 -13.59 17.77
C TYR A 184 -13.56 -12.99 17.47
N PRO A 185 -14.63 -13.50 18.13
CA PRO A 185 -16.01 -13.07 17.85
C PRO A 185 -16.33 -11.66 18.35
N VAL A 186 -15.69 -11.20 19.42
CA VAL A 186 -15.96 -9.92 20.07
C VAL A 186 -14.66 -9.22 20.44
N ALA A 187 -14.64 -7.90 20.30
CA ALA A 187 -13.58 -7.09 20.87
C ALA A 187 -14.10 -5.75 21.41
N GLU A 188 -13.38 -5.19 22.37
CA GLU A 188 -13.63 -3.89 22.98
C GLU A 188 -12.42 -2.98 22.76
N LEU A 189 -12.69 -1.75 22.30
CA LEU A 189 -11.66 -0.75 22.05
C LEU A 189 -11.56 0.21 23.21
N PHE A 190 -10.33 0.63 23.53
CA PHE A 190 -10.03 1.62 24.55
C PHE A 190 -9.08 2.70 24.00
N VAL A 191 -9.33 3.94 24.37
CA VAL A 191 -8.40 5.07 24.17
C VAL A 191 -8.02 5.60 25.54
N ASN A 192 -6.74 5.54 25.88
CA ASN A 192 -6.22 5.95 27.18
C ASN A 192 -7.02 5.35 28.36
N GLY A 193 -7.37 4.07 28.26
CA GLY A 193 -8.14 3.34 29.27
C GLY A 193 -9.65 3.56 29.23
N VAL A 194 -10.16 4.49 28.41
CA VAL A 194 -11.60 4.76 28.28
C VAL A 194 -12.20 3.90 27.16
N SER A 195 -13.22 3.10 27.50
CA SER A 195 -13.90 2.20 26.57
C SER A 195 -14.63 3.00 25.48
N GLN A 196 -14.43 2.58 24.24
CA GLN A 196 -15.14 3.03 23.03
C GLN A 196 -16.25 2.06 22.65
N GLY A 197 -16.56 1.11 23.53
CA GLY A 197 -17.60 0.11 23.38
C GLY A 197 -17.12 -1.19 22.71
N LYS A 198 -17.92 -2.23 22.93
CA LYS A 198 -17.73 -3.55 22.33
C LYS A 198 -18.30 -3.60 20.90
N ARG A 199 -17.67 -4.39 20.06
CA ARG A 199 -18.15 -4.74 18.73
C ARG A 199 -18.11 -6.25 18.56
N SER A 200 -19.13 -6.81 17.92
CA SER A 200 -19.25 -8.25 17.66
C SER A 200 -19.20 -8.50 16.17
N LYS A 201 -18.56 -9.59 15.76
CA LYS A 201 -18.63 -10.07 14.38
C LYS A 201 -20.01 -10.61 14.06
N ASP A 202 -20.41 -10.44 12.82
CA ASP A 202 -21.56 -11.17 12.29
C ASP A 202 -21.12 -12.59 11.93
N LEU A 203 -21.52 -13.55 12.77
CA LEU A 203 -21.16 -14.96 12.64
C LEU A 203 -22.16 -15.78 11.82
N ARG A 204 -23.12 -15.15 11.12
CA ARG A 204 -24.04 -15.86 10.24
C ARG A 204 -23.30 -16.71 9.22
N VAL A 205 -23.81 -17.92 8.99
CA VAL A 205 -23.20 -18.87 8.05
C VAL A 205 -23.30 -18.35 6.61
N GLU A 206 -22.32 -18.68 5.80
CA GLU A 206 -22.33 -18.34 4.38
C GLU A 206 -23.57 -18.99 3.71
N GLY A 207 -24.40 -18.17 3.05
CA GLY A 207 -25.71 -18.60 2.51
C GLY A 207 -26.90 -17.98 3.23
N GLU A 208 -26.77 -17.61 4.49
CA GLU A 208 -27.78 -16.83 5.24
C GLU A 208 -27.76 -15.34 4.87
N TRP A 209 -26.71 -14.91 4.16
CA TRP A 209 -26.60 -13.56 3.67
C TRP A 209 -27.42 -13.35 2.41
N LYS A 210 -28.36 -12.43 2.45
CA LYS A 210 -29.09 -12.02 1.24
C LYS A 210 -28.10 -11.46 0.21
N LYS A 211 -28.17 -11.98 -1.01
CA LYS A 211 -27.40 -11.42 -2.13
C LYS A 211 -27.97 -10.03 -2.50
N GLY A 212 -27.11 -9.05 -2.70
CA GLY A 212 -27.50 -7.70 -3.11
C GLY A 212 -27.09 -6.62 -2.10
N LYS A 213 -27.64 -5.42 -2.26
CA LYS A 213 -27.41 -4.32 -1.31
C LYS A 213 -28.11 -4.61 0.02
N PRO A 214 -27.53 -4.18 1.17
CA PRO A 214 -28.23 -4.26 2.46
C PRO A 214 -29.56 -3.53 2.36
N ALA A 215 -30.61 -4.12 2.95
CA ALA A 215 -31.96 -3.54 2.92
C ALA A 215 -32.14 -2.49 4.02
N THR A 216 -31.34 -2.58 5.11
CA THR A 216 -31.39 -1.66 6.25
C THR A 216 -29.99 -1.22 6.67
N PRO A 217 -29.85 -0.10 7.41
CA PRO A 217 -28.57 0.32 7.99
C PRO A 217 -27.95 -0.75 8.90
N GLU A 218 -28.77 -1.45 9.70
CA GLU A 218 -28.34 -2.52 10.60
C GLU A 218 -27.76 -3.72 9.82
N GLU A 219 -28.38 -4.08 8.69
CA GLU A 219 -27.85 -5.13 7.82
C GLU A 219 -26.52 -4.69 7.19
N ALA A 220 -26.35 -3.41 6.83
CA ALA A 220 -25.12 -2.87 6.29
C ALA A 220 -23.99 -2.91 7.33
N GLU A 221 -24.30 -2.54 8.58
CA GLU A 221 -23.34 -2.60 9.69
C GLU A 221 -22.94 -4.06 9.99
N ALA A 222 -23.90 -4.96 10.08
CA ALA A 222 -23.63 -6.38 10.29
C ALA A 222 -22.71 -6.96 9.20
N ARG A 223 -22.98 -6.65 7.93
CA ARG A 223 -22.10 -7.07 6.81
C ARG A 223 -20.70 -6.47 6.90
N ALA A 224 -20.58 -5.21 7.32
CA ALA A 224 -19.29 -4.58 7.51
C ALA A 224 -18.48 -5.27 8.63
N HIS A 225 -19.14 -5.78 9.67
CA HIS A 225 -18.53 -6.48 10.79
C HIS A 225 -18.29 -7.98 10.55
N ARG A 226 -18.62 -8.53 9.38
CA ARG A 226 -18.40 -9.95 9.07
C ARG A 226 -16.93 -10.37 9.18
N TYR A 227 -16.02 -9.53 8.67
CA TYR A 227 -14.60 -9.84 8.59
C TYR A 227 -13.71 -8.93 9.46
N ARG A 228 -14.28 -7.83 9.97
CA ARG A 228 -13.55 -6.82 10.73
C ARG A 228 -14.47 -6.14 11.72
N LEU A 229 -13.93 -5.68 12.82
CA LEU A 229 -14.63 -4.83 13.77
C LEU A 229 -14.27 -3.37 13.52
N MET A 230 -15.22 -2.45 13.69
CA MET A 230 -15.07 -1.06 13.30
C MET A 230 -15.62 -0.11 14.36
N TRP A 231 -14.88 0.96 14.65
CA TRP A 231 -15.28 2.11 15.46
C TRP A 231 -15.02 3.37 14.63
N ASN A 232 -16.07 3.97 14.08
CA ASN A 232 -15.94 5.05 13.09
C ASN A 232 -15.78 6.44 13.70
N ASP A 233 -16.09 6.60 14.99
CA ASP A 233 -16.19 7.90 15.66
C ASP A 233 -15.17 8.06 16.81
N VAL A 234 -14.05 7.38 16.75
CA VAL A 234 -13.01 7.44 17.79
C VAL A 234 -12.30 8.78 17.71
N VAL A 235 -12.39 9.56 18.79
CA VAL A 235 -11.70 10.86 18.86
C VAL A 235 -10.23 10.62 19.18
N TYR A 236 -9.36 11.16 18.30
CA TYR A 236 -7.92 11.04 18.50
C TYR A 236 -7.45 11.84 19.71
N THR A 237 -6.81 11.16 20.60
CA THR A 237 -6.05 11.72 21.71
C THR A 237 -4.73 10.94 21.81
N PRO A 238 -3.56 11.62 21.81
CA PRO A 238 -2.28 10.95 21.95
C PRO A 238 -2.23 10.05 23.20
N GLY A 239 -1.53 8.93 23.08
CA GLY A 239 -1.38 7.96 24.16
C GLY A 239 -1.63 6.52 23.70
N GLU A 240 -2.46 5.80 24.43
CA GLU A 240 -2.74 4.38 24.22
C GLU A 240 -4.02 4.15 23.39
N LEU A 241 -3.91 3.40 22.30
CA LEU A 241 -5.03 2.76 21.63
C LEU A 241 -4.92 1.25 21.89
N LYS A 242 -5.91 0.67 22.60
CA LYS A 242 -5.88 -0.75 22.96
C LYS A 242 -7.18 -1.45 22.58
N VAL A 243 -7.05 -2.66 22.06
CA VAL A 243 -8.17 -3.56 21.83
C VAL A 243 -8.00 -4.81 22.68
N VAL A 244 -9.09 -5.22 23.32
CA VAL A 244 -9.21 -6.47 24.07
C VAL A 244 -10.17 -7.38 23.34
N ALA A 245 -9.71 -8.57 22.98
CA ALA A 245 -10.52 -9.60 22.32
C ALA A 245 -11.09 -10.59 23.34
N TYR A 246 -12.28 -11.08 23.08
CA TYR A 246 -13.00 -12.03 23.93
C TYR A 246 -13.33 -13.30 23.12
N ASP A 247 -13.26 -14.43 23.81
CA ASP A 247 -13.69 -15.73 23.28
C ASP A 247 -15.23 -15.84 23.18
N ALA A 248 -15.73 -16.98 22.68
CA ALA A 248 -17.15 -17.25 22.58
C ALA A 248 -17.88 -17.32 23.92
N ASN A 249 -17.14 -17.53 25.02
CA ASN A 249 -17.70 -17.57 26.39
C ASN A 249 -17.67 -16.20 27.07
N GLY A 250 -17.13 -15.18 26.39
CA GLY A 250 -17.00 -13.82 26.92
C GLY A 250 -15.78 -13.60 27.81
N ASN A 251 -14.84 -14.55 27.88
CA ASN A 251 -13.60 -14.38 28.61
C ASN A 251 -12.60 -13.60 27.78
N LYS A 252 -11.75 -12.79 28.43
CA LYS A 252 -10.62 -12.14 27.78
C LYS A 252 -9.68 -13.21 27.21
N ALA A 253 -9.43 -13.13 25.91
CA ALA A 253 -8.60 -14.09 25.15
C ALA A 253 -7.27 -13.49 24.73
N ASP A 254 -7.26 -12.23 24.28
CA ASP A 254 -6.06 -11.57 23.75
C ASP A 254 -6.18 -10.05 23.89
N GLU A 255 -5.05 -9.33 23.79
CA GLU A 255 -5.05 -7.87 23.72
C GLU A 255 -3.94 -7.37 22.80
N LYS A 256 -4.18 -6.23 22.15
CA LYS A 256 -3.21 -5.53 21.33
C LYS A 256 -3.22 -4.05 21.64
N THR A 257 -2.03 -3.49 21.84
CA THR A 257 -1.85 -2.06 22.11
C THR A 257 -1.02 -1.43 20.98
N VAL A 258 -1.41 -0.23 20.61
CA VAL A 258 -0.68 0.70 19.73
C VAL A 258 -0.49 1.99 20.51
N LEU A 259 0.73 2.48 20.60
CA LEU A 259 1.07 3.69 21.35
C LEU A 259 1.41 4.84 20.38
N THR A 260 1.06 6.04 20.79
CA THR A 260 1.62 7.25 20.15
C THR A 260 3.10 7.32 20.51
N ALA A 261 3.97 7.15 19.50
CA ALA A 261 5.41 7.24 19.71
C ALA A 261 5.84 8.69 19.95
N GLY A 262 6.86 8.83 20.78
CA GLY A 262 7.54 10.09 21.04
C GLY A 262 8.55 10.46 19.96
N GLU A 263 9.51 11.32 20.35
CA GLU A 263 10.62 11.71 19.47
C GLU A 263 11.55 10.51 19.20
N ALA A 264 12.17 10.51 18.02
CA ALA A 264 13.09 9.46 17.61
C ALA A 264 14.31 9.38 18.56
N ALA A 265 14.61 8.20 19.06
CA ALA A 265 15.69 7.97 20.02
C ALA A 265 16.66 6.86 19.62
N ALA A 266 16.23 5.88 18.81
CA ALA A 266 17.09 4.78 18.40
C ALA A 266 16.67 4.16 17.05
N LEU A 267 17.64 3.49 16.41
CA LEU A 267 17.38 2.55 15.30
C LEU A 267 17.32 1.13 15.87
N LYS A 268 16.18 0.47 15.67
CA LYS A 268 15.96 -0.95 16.06
C LYS A 268 16.21 -1.83 14.85
N LEU A 269 17.12 -2.78 14.97
CA LEU A 269 17.46 -3.75 13.94
C LEU A 269 16.96 -5.14 14.38
N SER A 270 16.25 -5.83 13.50
CA SER A 270 15.71 -7.17 13.73
C SER A 270 15.97 -8.05 12.52
N ALA A 271 16.81 -9.07 12.69
CA ALA A 271 17.10 -10.05 11.64
C ALA A 271 16.06 -11.18 11.60
N ASP A 272 15.74 -11.68 10.42
CA ASP A 272 14.91 -12.87 10.23
C ASP A 272 15.62 -14.14 10.75
N ARG A 273 16.96 -14.14 10.68
CA ARG A 273 17.85 -15.18 11.21
C ARG A 273 19.18 -14.57 11.64
N THR A 274 19.84 -15.19 12.61
CA THR A 274 21.12 -14.73 13.15
C THR A 274 22.29 -15.65 12.79
N ARG A 275 22.05 -16.72 12.01
CA ARG A 275 23.06 -17.67 11.53
C ARG A 275 22.87 -17.91 10.05
N LEU A 276 23.95 -17.75 9.29
CA LEU A 276 24.02 -17.99 7.86
C LEU A 276 25.06 -19.08 7.57
N LYS A 277 24.90 -19.76 6.44
CA LYS A 277 25.90 -20.71 5.92
C LYS A 277 27.03 -19.94 5.24
N ALA A 278 28.27 -20.44 5.41
CA ALA A 278 29.44 -19.92 4.72
C ALA A 278 29.53 -20.51 3.30
N ASP A 279 28.52 -20.23 2.45
CA ASP A 279 28.44 -20.76 1.08
C ASP A 279 28.48 -19.66 0.00
N GLY A 280 28.67 -18.41 0.42
CA GLY A 280 28.73 -17.26 -0.48
C GLY A 280 27.36 -16.78 -0.99
N ASP A 281 26.26 -17.50 -0.70
CA ASP A 281 24.93 -17.23 -1.27
C ASP A 281 23.85 -17.00 -0.21
N ASP A 282 24.03 -17.46 1.04
CA ASP A 282 23.00 -17.38 2.06
C ASP A 282 22.74 -15.94 2.48
N LEU A 283 21.46 -15.58 2.67
CA LEU A 283 20.98 -14.23 2.88
C LEU A 283 20.31 -14.07 4.24
N CYS A 284 20.45 -12.88 4.84
CA CYS A 284 19.68 -12.44 5.99
C CYS A 284 18.94 -11.13 5.66
N PHE A 285 17.67 -11.05 6.05
CA PHE A 285 16.82 -9.90 5.90
C PHE A 285 16.69 -9.18 7.23
N VAL A 286 17.25 -7.99 7.33
CA VAL A 286 17.25 -7.18 8.55
C VAL A 286 16.25 -6.06 8.43
N THR A 287 15.16 -6.13 9.19
CA THR A 287 14.22 -5.02 9.33
C THR A 287 14.84 -3.95 10.21
N VAL A 288 14.85 -2.72 9.71
CA VAL A 288 15.28 -1.53 10.45
C VAL A 288 14.07 -0.66 10.69
N SER A 289 13.85 -0.27 11.95
CA SER A 289 12.76 0.62 12.36
C SER A 289 13.33 1.80 13.16
N LEU A 290 12.76 2.99 12.96
CA LEU A 290 13.00 4.13 13.84
C LEU A 290 12.06 4.06 15.03
N VAL A 291 12.59 4.16 16.24
CA VAL A 291 11.83 4.01 17.49
C VAL A 291 12.10 5.18 18.45
N ASP A 292 11.12 5.42 19.32
CA ASP A 292 11.29 6.37 20.44
C ASP A 292 12.09 5.76 21.61
N LYS A 293 12.25 6.52 22.69
CA LYS A 293 12.98 6.10 23.90
C LYS A 293 12.38 4.87 24.60
N ASP A 294 11.10 4.60 24.39
CA ASP A 294 10.37 3.48 24.99
C ASP A 294 10.29 2.27 24.02
N GLY A 295 10.90 2.38 22.82
CA GLY A 295 10.96 1.34 21.81
C GLY A 295 9.73 1.27 20.91
N ASN A 296 8.83 2.26 20.96
CA ASN A 296 7.67 2.35 20.07
C ASN A 296 8.11 2.78 18.68
N GLU A 297 7.64 2.08 17.66
CA GLU A 297 7.91 2.42 16.27
C GLU A 297 7.26 3.76 15.88
N ILE A 298 7.97 4.57 15.10
CA ILE A 298 7.49 5.87 14.61
C ILE A 298 6.97 5.69 13.18
N PRO A 299 5.68 5.45 12.98
CA PRO A 299 5.12 5.07 11.68
C PRO A 299 5.10 6.21 10.65
N THR A 300 5.42 7.42 11.08
CA THR A 300 5.49 8.62 10.21
C THR A 300 6.92 8.95 9.77
N ALA A 301 7.92 8.18 10.23
CA ALA A 301 9.31 8.44 9.90
C ALA A 301 9.62 8.07 8.44
N ASP A 302 10.36 8.96 7.78
CA ASP A 302 10.78 8.83 6.38
C ASP A 302 12.26 9.20 6.16
N ASP A 303 13.07 9.15 7.22
CA ASP A 303 14.49 9.50 7.22
C ASP A 303 15.29 8.64 6.24
N ASN A 304 16.35 9.24 5.65
CA ASN A 304 17.26 8.51 4.77
C ASN A 304 18.39 7.89 5.59
N LEU A 305 18.47 6.56 5.58
CA LEU A 305 19.48 5.79 6.31
C LEU A 305 20.60 5.34 5.40
N THR A 306 21.81 5.20 5.97
CA THR A 306 22.99 4.65 5.29
C THR A 306 23.43 3.36 5.96
N PHE A 307 24.03 2.45 5.17
CA PHE A 307 24.39 1.10 5.61
C PHE A 307 25.85 0.82 5.34
N GLU A 308 26.51 0.15 6.30
CA GLU A 308 27.86 -0.36 6.16
C GLU A 308 27.89 -1.80 6.66
N VAL A 309 28.41 -2.70 5.85
CA VAL A 309 28.60 -4.11 6.20
C VAL A 309 30.07 -4.42 6.26
N THR A 310 30.52 -5.01 7.39
CA THR A 310 31.89 -5.42 7.60
C THR A 310 31.96 -6.89 8.05
N GLY A 311 33.15 -7.49 8.03
CA GLY A 311 33.36 -8.89 8.41
C GLY A 311 33.17 -9.86 7.25
N THR A 312 32.60 -11.06 7.53
CA THR A 312 32.50 -12.16 6.57
C THR A 312 31.20 -12.10 5.76
N GLY A 313 30.86 -10.93 5.23
CA GLY A 313 29.70 -10.73 4.37
C GLY A 313 29.71 -9.38 3.68
N LEU A 314 28.69 -9.15 2.89
CA LEU A 314 28.54 -7.93 2.09
C LEU A 314 27.10 -7.41 2.09
N PHE A 315 26.97 -6.10 1.86
CA PHE A 315 25.67 -5.47 1.57
C PHE A 315 25.17 -5.93 0.20
N ARG A 316 23.97 -6.45 0.15
CA ARG A 316 23.34 -6.92 -1.09
C ARG A 316 22.33 -5.94 -1.64
N ALA A 317 21.41 -5.49 -0.79
CA ALA A 317 20.35 -4.56 -1.16
C ALA A 317 19.74 -3.89 0.06
N ALA A 318 19.02 -2.78 -0.16
CA ALA A 318 18.05 -2.25 0.77
C ALA A 318 16.74 -1.95 0.02
N CYS A 319 15.61 -2.16 0.69
CA CYS A 319 14.29 -1.91 0.13
C CYS A 319 13.35 -1.36 1.19
N ASN A 320 12.51 -0.41 0.83
CA ASN A 320 11.38 0.04 1.63
C ASN A 320 10.06 -0.39 0.99
N GLY A 321 8.94 -0.18 1.70
CA GLY A 321 7.61 -0.55 1.24
C GLY A 321 7.00 0.41 0.21
N ASP A 322 7.67 1.51 -0.13
CA ASP A 322 7.16 2.51 -1.07
C ASP A 322 7.26 2.02 -2.51
N ALA A 323 6.13 1.65 -3.09
CA ALA A 323 6.04 1.21 -4.48
C ALA A 323 6.40 2.31 -5.49
N THR A 324 6.42 3.58 -5.07
CA THR A 324 6.77 4.74 -5.93
C THR A 324 8.21 5.17 -5.80
N SER A 325 8.97 4.63 -4.84
CA SER A 325 10.36 5.01 -4.63
C SER A 325 11.23 4.67 -5.84
N LEU A 326 12.02 5.63 -6.30
CA LEU A 326 13.01 5.46 -7.37
C LEU A 326 14.41 5.16 -6.86
N GLN A 327 14.61 5.08 -5.54
CA GLN A 327 15.90 4.78 -4.96
C GLN A 327 16.40 3.39 -5.42
N PRO A 328 17.64 3.27 -5.92
CA PRO A 328 18.20 1.98 -6.31
C PRO A 328 18.40 1.07 -5.10
N PHE A 329 17.93 -0.16 -5.16
CA PHE A 329 18.05 -1.15 -4.06
C PHE A 329 19.51 -1.54 -3.79
N THR A 330 20.39 -1.43 -4.79
CA THR A 330 21.81 -1.82 -4.70
C THR A 330 22.72 -0.76 -4.08
N LYS A 331 22.19 0.44 -3.78
CA LYS A 331 22.94 1.45 -3.06
C LYS A 331 22.82 1.26 -1.55
N PRO A 332 23.91 1.46 -0.77
CA PRO A 332 23.88 1.32 0.68
C PRO A 332 23.23 2.54 1.36
N GLU A 333 22.10 2.98 0.82
CA GLU A 333 21.26 4.06 1.37
C GLU A 333 19.79 3.83 0.97
N MET A 334 18.86 4.10 1.86
CA MET A 334 17.42 3.97 1.60
C MET A 334 16.62 4.81 2.59
N ARG A 335 15.54 5.46 2.11
CA ARG A 335 14.56 6.12 2.99
C ARG A 335 13.71 5.09 3.72
N LEU A 336 13.36 5.41 4.95
CA LEU A 336 12.28 4.72 5.64
C LEU A 336 10.95 4.99 4.91
N PHE A 337 10.06 4.01 4.96
CA PHE A 337 8.67 4.15 4.55
C PHE A 337 7.78 3.59 5.66
N SER A 338 6.87 4.42 6.17
CA SER A 338 6.09 4.10 7.36
C SER A 338 6.97 3.64 8.55
N GLY A 339 8.10 4.32 8.73
CA GLY A 339 9.05 4.08 9.82
C GLY A 339 9.94 2.86 9.65
N LYS A 340 9.90 2.15 8.51
CA LYS A 340 10.62 0.88 8.30
C LYS A 340 11.31 0.78 6.95
N LEU A 341 12.30 -0.09 6.90
CA LEU A 341 12.90 -0.63 5.67
C LEU A 341 13.54 -2.00 5.96
N VAL A 342 13.96 -2.71 4.92
CA VAL A 342 14.68 -3.97 5.04
C VAL A 342 16.04 -3.86 4.35
N VAL A 343 17.10 -4.28 5.05
CA VAL A 343 18.45 -4.44 4.50
C VAL A 343 18.73 -5.92 4.28
N VAL A 344 19.28 -6.26 3.14
CA VAL A 344 19.69 -7.63 2.81
C VAL A 344 21.20 -7.71 2.87
N VAL A 345 21.71 -8.60 3.72
CA VAL A 345 23.13 -8.93 3.80
C VAL A 345 23.37 -10.36 3.31
N GLN A 346 24.50 -10.59 2.66
CA GLN A 346 24.90 -11.88 2.09
C GLN A 346 26.14 -12.38 2.80
N ALA A 347 26.13 -13.68 3.15
CA ALA A 347 27.31 -14.33 3.72
C ALA A 347 28.43 -14.47 2.67
N SER A 348 29.67 -14.50 3.11
CA SER A 348 30.81 -14.94 2.30
C SER A 348 30.90 -16.47 2.35
N ASP A 349 31.88 -17.02 1.62
CA ASP A 349 32.27 -18.45 1.64
C ASP A 349 33.13 -18.85 2.86
N SER A 350 33.38 -17.90 3.76
CA SER A 350 34.23 -18.10 4.93
C SER A 350 33.46 -17.89 6.22
N PRO A 351 33.59 -18.79 7.23
CA PRO A 351 32.97 -18.61 8.54
C PRO A 351 33.47 -17.36 9.26
N GLY A 352 32.61 -16.77 10.08
CA GLY A 352 32.95 -15.56 10.84
C GLY A 352 31.73 -14.79 11.33
N THR A 353 31.85 -13.47 11.35
CA THR A 353 30.74 -12.59 11.78
C THR A 353 30.56 -11.45 10.79
N ILE A 354 29.31 -11.21 10.39
CA ILE A 354 28.89 -10.02 9.66
C ILE A 354 28.48 -8.98 10.69
N ILE A 355 28.93 -7.75 10.53
CA ILE A 355 28.45 -6.58 11.30
C ILE A 355 27.74 -5.64 10.32
N LEU A 356 26.44 -5.46 10.50
CA LEU A 356 25.65 -4.44 9.81
C LEU A 356 25.59 -3.20 10.69
N ASN A 357 26.11 -2.08 10.21
CA ASN A 357 25.97 -0.76 10.83
C ASN A 357 24.97 0.08 10.03
N VAL A 358 24.06 0.73 10.73
CA VAL A 358 23.04 1.62 10.16
C VAL A 358 23.15 2.98 10.80
N LYS A 359 23.09 4.05 9.99
CA LYS A 359 23.19 5.43 10.47
C LYS A 359 22.06 6.30 9.92
N ASP A 360 21.49 7.10 10.78
CA ASP A 360 20.68 8.27 10.47
C ASP A 360 21.52 9.52 10.73
N ALA A 361 22.06 10.08 9.68
CA ALA A 361 22.92 11.26 9.80
C ALA A 361 22.14 12.53 10.21
N ALA A 362 20.87 12.61 9.85
CA ALA A 362 20.03 13.78 10.15
C ALA A 362 19.72 13.89 11.64
N LYS A 363 19.54 12.75 12.31
CA LYS A 363 19.22 12.68 13.75
C LYS A 363 20.43 12.29 14.62
N GLY A 364 21.58 11.97 13.98
CA GLY A 364 22.78 11.51 14.70
C GLY A 364 22.59 10.14 15.37
N LEU A 365 21.65 9.32 14.89
CA LEU A 365 21.35 8.00 15.44
C LEU A 365 22.15 6.92 14.70
N SER A 366 22.50 5.86 15.42
CA SER A 366 23.14 4.68 14.82
C SER A 366 22.66 3.40 15.49
N GLY A 367 22.70 2.31 14.76
CA GLY A 367 22.42 0.96 15.24
C GLY A 367 23.37 -0.04 14.61
N SER A 368 23.64 -1.14 15.29
CA SER A 368 24.50 -2.22 14.80
C SER A 368 23.91 -3.59 15.13
N LEU A 369 24.14 -4.55 14.24
CA LEU A 369 23.67 -5.94 14.39
C LEU A 369 24.76 -6.90 13.93
N ALA A 370 25.04 -7.92 14.75
CA ALA A 370 25.96 -9.02 14.44
C ALA A 370 25.20 -10.26 13.97
N ILE A 371 25.68 -10.90 12.89
CA ILE A 371 25.12 -12.13 12.31
C ILE A 371 26.28 -13.12 12.15
N SER A 372 26.12 -14.34 12.65
CA SER A 372 27.13 -15.41 12.56
C SER A 372 27.09 -16.06 11.17
N VAL A 373 28.26 -16.32 10.59
CA VAL A 373 28.44 -17.14 9.38
C VAL A 373 29.17 -18.44 9.79
N ILE A 374 28.56 -19.59 9.53
CA ILE A 374 29.04 -20.92 10.02
C ILE A 374 29.15 -21.92 8.87
#